data_3a67966f6124fcdd383bcbcfeea216e0
#
_entry.id   3a67966f6124fcdd383bcbcfeea216e0
#
_cell.length_a   1.000
_cell.length_b   1.000
_cell.length_c   1.000
_cell.angle_alpha   90.00
_cell.angle_beta   90.00
_cell.angle_gamma   90.00
#
_symmetry.space_group_name_H-M   'P 1'
#
loop_
_entity.id
_entity.type
_entity.pdbx_description
1 polymer ?
#
loop_
_entity_poly.entity_id
_entity_poly.type
_entity_poly.pdbx_seq_one_letter_code
_entity_poly.pdbx_strand_id
1 'polypeptide(L)'
;QRRSLPLGGALADDYVFEEARGGGGGGGGGGEVRFSELFASDKQALVIYSFMFPRYSGDTRPGPASGSTAGLPLAQTPCASCTSILDSLDGAAPHLAQHINLAVVAKSGPERIRAFAGDRGWRRLRLLSSRNNTYNRDYHAETPDGEQRPILNVFVRAGAEIRHSWATEIMVAPREAGMEPRHVDSIWPIWNVLDMTPGGRDTGPGLPGLDYWP
;
A
#
# COMPACT_ATOMS: atom_id res chain seq x y z
N GLN A 1 4.15 22.50 -4.21
CA GLN A 1 5.04 22.42 -3.05
C GLN A 1 5.97 21.19 -3.15
N ARG A 2 5.46 19.95 -3.41
CA ARG A 2 6.31 18.73 -3.52
C ARG A 2 7.34 18.78 -4.64
N ARG A 3 7.07 19.48 -5.75
CA ARG A 3 8.01 19.63 -6.88
C ARG A 3 9.27 20.43 -6.55
N SER A 4 9.24 21.23 -5.50
CA SER A 4 10.38 22.04 -5.05
C SER A 4 11.17 21.42 -3.91
N LEU A 5 10.78 20.22 -3.46
CA LEU A 5 11.54 19.49 -2.46
C LEU A 5 12.85 18.99 -3.07
N PRO A 6 13.96 19.01 -2.32
CA PRO A 6 15.19 18.37 -2.76
C PRO A 6 14.96 16.87 -2.96
N LEU A 7 15.71 16.28 -3.87
CA LEU A 7 15.77 14.81 -3.94
C LEU A 7 16.28 14.29 -2.60
N GLY A 8 15.56 13.34 -2.02
CA GLY A 8 15.89 12.74 -0.74
C GLY A 8 17.11 11.81 -0.78
N GLY A 9 17.26 10.97 0.23
CA GLY A 9 18.35 10.01 0.38
C GLY A 9 18.41 9.00 -0.76
N ALA A 10 19.60 8.45 -1.01
CA ALA A 10 19.76 7.33 -1.93
C ALA A 10 18.97 6.11 -1.41
N LEU A 11 18.56 5.23 -2.34
CA LEU A 11 17.96 3.93 -2.00
C LEU A 11 18.90 3.17 -1.05
N ALA A 12 18.36 2.64 0.05
CA ALA A 12 19.17 1.99 1.07
C ALA A 12 19.77 0.66 0.58
N ASP A 13 18.99 -0.12 -0.20
CA ASP A 13 19.42 -1.39 -0.77
C ASP A 13 18.59 -1.68 -2.04
N ASP A 14 19.12 -2.48 -2.97
CA ASP A 14 18.37 -2.98 -4.13
C ASP A 14 17.55 -4.22 -3.74
N TYR A 15 16.53 -4.00 -2.90
CA TYR A 15 15.70 -5.06 -2.30
C TYR A 15 15.17 -6.04 -3.32
N VAL A 16 15.16 -7.33 -2.96
CA VAL A 16 14.52 -8.38 -3.74
C VAL A 16 13.15 -8.68 -3.15
N PHE A 17 12.12 -8.58 -3.98
CA PHE A 17 10.73 -8.90 -3.64
C PHE A 17 10.29 -10.17 -4.34
N GLU A 18 9.35 -10.89 -3.73
CA GLU A 18 8.63 -11.97 -4.41
C GLU A 18 7.36 -11.38 -5.05
N GLU A 19 7.18 -11.57 -6.38
CA GLU A 19 6.04 -11.01 -7.09
C GLU A 19 4.79 -11.89 -6.98
N ALA A 20 3.70 -11.35 -6.45
CA ALA A 20 2.40 -12.01 -6.39
C ALA A 20 1.64 -11.80 -7.71
N ARG A 21 2.06 -12.46 -8.81
CA ARG A 21 1.39 -12.33 -10.11
C ARG A 21 -0.01 -12.91 -10.06
N GLY A 22 -0.98 -12.10 -10.40
CA GLY A 22 -2.35 -12.50 -10.64
C GLY A 22 -2.45 -13.33 -11.92
N GLY A 23 -3.29 -14.35 -11.92
CA GLY A 23 -3.47 -15.28 -13.01
C GLY A 23 -3.98 -14.61 -14.29
N GLY A 24 -3.10 -14.58 -15.25
CA GLY A 24 -3.36 -14.29 -16.66
C GLY A 24 -2.33 -15.05 -17.49
N GLY A 25 -2.57 -16.36 -17.68
CA GLY A 25 -1.77 -17.18 -18.61
C GLY A 25 -0.54 -17.88 -18.04
N GLY A 26 -0.68 -19.12 -17.70
CA GLY A 26 0.33 -20.18 -17.80
C GLY A 26 1.57 -20.09 -16.92
N GLY A 27 1.61 -20.88 -15.85
CA GLY A 27 2.86 -21.26 -15.19
C GLY A 27 3.12 -20.59 -13.85
N GLY A 28 3.23 -21.42 -12.85
CA GLY A 28 3.38 -21.17 -11.42
C GLY A 28 4.39 -20.15 -10.96
N GLY A 29 4.18 -19.68 -9.74
CA GLY A 29 5.15 -19.00 -8.87
C GLY A 29 5.57 -17.63 -9.36
N GLY A 30 5.21 -16.58 -8.63
CA GLY A 30 5.77 -15.25 -8.82
C GLY A 30 7.30 -15.29 -8.73
N GLY A 31 7.98 -14.73 -9.71
CA GLY A 31 9.43 -14.62 -9.70
C GLY A 31 9.91 -13.58 -8.68
N GLU A 32 11.18 -13.61 -8.39
CA GLU A 32 11.85 -12.51 -7.69
C GLU A 32 12.00 -11.30 -8.61
N VAL A 33 11.92 -10.11 -8.04
CA VAL A 33 12.16 -8.85 -8.75
C VAL A 33 12.94 -7.91 -7.85
N ARG A 34 13.96 -7.26 -8.41
CA ARG A 34 14.74 -6.25 -7.69
C ARG A 34 13.98 -4.92 -7.67
N PHE A 35 14.24 -4.12 -6.64
CA PHE A 35 13.69 -2.77 -6.54
C PHE A 35 13.99 -1.94 -7.80
N SER A 36 15.25 -1.99 -8.27
CA SER A 36 15.67 -1.28 -9.48
C SER A 36 14.91 -1.69 -10.75
N GLU A 37 14.40 -2.92 -10.80
CA GLU A 37 13.62 -3.47 -11.93
C GLU A 37 12.14 -3.06 -11.90
N LEU A 38 11.70 -2.38 -10.82
CA LEU A 38 10.33 -1.86 -10.72
C LEU A 38 10.11 -0.62 -11.61
N PHE A 39 11.18 -0.02 -12.12
CA PHE A 39 11.11 1.13 -13.01
C PHE A 39 11.09 0.70 -14.48
N ALA A 40 10.03 1.00 -15.20
CA ALA A 40 10.03 0.95 -16.65
C ALA A 40 11.03 1.97 -17.22
N SER A 41 11.59 1.68 -18.39
CA SER A 41 12.67 2.48 -19.00
C SER A 41 12.28 3.92 -19.33
N ASP A 42 11.00 4.16 -19.55
CA ASP A 42 10.42 5.45 -19.92
C ASP A 42 9.89 6.27 -18.72
N LYS A 43 9.98 5.74 -17.48
CA LYS A 43 9.41 6.37 -16.29
C LYS A 43 10.43 6.54 -15.18
N GLN A 44 10.52 7.76 -14.67
CA GLN A 44 11.47 8.14 -13.63
C GLN A 44 10.91 8.02 -12.21
N ALA A 45 9.58 7.98 -12.06
CA ALA A 45 8.93 7.91 -10.75
C ALA A 45 8.37 6.52 -10.46
N LEU A 46 8.57 6.05 -9.23
CA LEU A 46 7.95 4.85 -8.68
C LEU A 46 7.20 5.21 -7.39
N VAL A 47 5.95 4.84 -7.33
CA VAL A 47 5.12 4.96 -6.14
C VAL A 47 4.89 3.57 -5.57
N ILE A 48 5.20 3.39 -4.29
CA ILE A 48 4.98 2.13 -3.57
C ILE A 48 4.05 2.40 -2.39
N TYR A 49 2.93 1.68 -2.35
CA TYR A 49 2.05 1.66 -1.19
C TYR A 49 2.33 0.42 -0.34
N SER A 50 2.63 0.64 0.94
CA SER A 50 2.80 -0.44 1.91
C SER A 50 1.44 -0.82 2.49
N PHE A 51 0.97 -1.99 2.09
CA PHE A 51 -0.29 -2.58 2.48
C PHE A 51 -0.13 -3.40 3.76
N MET A 52 -0.84 -3.04 4.81
CA MET A 52 -0.85 -3.84 6.04
C MET A 52 -1.55 -5.18 5.82
N PHE A 53 -0.76 -6.17 5.46
CA PHE A 53 -1.12 -7.58 5.38
C PHE A 53 0.08 -8.41 5.85
N PRO A 54 0.10 -8.82 7.12
CA PRO A 54 -0.97 -8.75 8.14
C PRO A 54 -1.32 -7.32 8.58
N ARG A 55 -2.53 -7.17 9.18
CA ARG A 55 -2.99 -5.91 9.74
C ARG A 55 -2.24 -5.55 11.02
N TYR A 56 -2.37 -4.32 11.47
CA TYR A 56 -1.94 -3.88 12.79
C TYR A 56 -2.65 -4.71 13.88
N SER A 57 -1.90 -5.19 14.88
CA SER A 57 -2.43 -6.11 15.90
C SER A 57 -3.53 -5.52 16.77
N GLY A 58 -3.51 -4.19 16.98
CA GLY A 58 -4.56 -3.46 17.69
C GLY A 58 -5.82 -3.15 16.87
N ASP A 59 -5.89 -3.54 15.58
CA ASP A 59 -7.09 -3.38 14.76
C ASP A 59 -8.08 -4.52 15.07
N THR A 60 -9.09 -4.20 15.90
CA THR A 60 -10.12 -5.15 16.35
C THR A 60 -11.35 -5.20 15.43
N ARG A 61 -11.38 -4.43 14.33
CA ARG A 61 -12.49 -4.49 13.38
C ARG A 61 -12.62 -5.89 12.78
N PRO A 62 -13.84 -6.33 12.43
CA PRO A 62 -14.05 -7.66 11.85
C PRO A 62 -13.10 -7.93 10.67
N GLY A 63 -12.67 -9.17 10.52
CA GLY A 63 -11.95 -9.64 9.33
C GLY A 63 -12.92 -10.07 8.24
N PRO A 64 -12.40 -10.48 7.06
CA PRO A 64 -13.23 -11.05 5.99
C PRO A 64 -14.04 -12.26 6.47
N ALA A 65 -15.34 -12.24 6.17
CA ALA A 65 -16.24 -13.34 6.53
C ALA A 65 -16.21 -14.49 5.50
N SER A 66 -15.68 -14.23 4.31
CA SER A 66 -15.57 -15.18 3.20
C SER A 66 -14.24 -15.00 2.46
N GLY A 67 -13.99 -15.85 1.48
CA GLY A 67 -12.77 -15.78 0.67
C GLY A 67 -11.53 -16.41 1.32
N SER A 68 -10.39 -16.21 0.70
CA SER A 68 -9.13 -16.89 1.04
C SER A 68 -8.55 -16.55 2.41
N THR A 69 -9.03 -15.49 3.05
CA THR A 69 -8.53 -15.01 4.35
C THR A 69 -9.52 -15.15 5.49
N ALA A 70 -10.74 -15.64 5.23
CA ALA A 70 -11.81 -15.78 6.25
C ALA A 70 -11.43 -16.73 7.42
N GLY A 71 -10.62 -17.74 7.15
CA GLY A 71 -10.17 -18.70 8.18
C GLY A 71 -8.91 -18.27 8.95
N LEU A 72 -8.34 -17.11 8.68
CA LEU A 72 -7.13 -16.65 9.34
C LEU A 72 -7.42 -16.06 10.72
N PRO A 73 -6.49 -16.19 11.68
CA PRO A 73 -6.52 -15.37 12.89
C PRO A 73 -6.62 -13.89 12.54
N LEU A 74 -7.41 -13.11 13.29
CA LEU A 74 -7.69 -11.70 12.97
C LEU A 74 -6.43 -10.88 12.70
N ALA A 75 -5.42 -11.02 13.54
CA ALA A 75 -4.14 -10.32 13.37
C ALA A 75 -3.38 -10.70 12.08
N GLN A 76 -3.73 -11.80 11.41
CA GLN A 76 -3.13 -12.23 10.16
C GLN A 76 -3.96 -11.85 8.93
N THR A 77 -5.14 -11.27 9.11
CA THR A 77 -5.99 -10.82 8.01
C THR A 77 -5.49 -9.49 7.45
N PRO A 78 -5.91 -9.11 6.23
CA PRO A 78 -5.57 -7.79 5.69
C PRO A 78 -6.30 -6.66 6.43
N CYS A 79 -5.74 -5.46 6.41
CA CYS A 79 -6.37 -4.26 6.95
C CYS A 79 -7.50 -3.77 6.04
N ALA A 80 -8.70 -3.56 6.60
CA ALA A 80 -9.88 -3.09 5.86
C ALA A 80 -9.67 -1.72 5.19
N SER A 81 -9.05 -0.78 5.90
CA SER A 81 -8.77 0.57 5.38
C SER A 81 -7.82 0.53 4.17
N CYS A 82 -6.72 -0.23 4.30
CA CYS A 82 -5.80 -0.41 3.17
C CYS A 82 -6.48 -1.10 1.99
N THR A 83 -7.35 -2.08 2.25
CA THR A 83 -8.11 -2.78 1.22
C THR A 83 -9.00 -1.80 0.44
N SER A 84 -9.73 -0.92 1.12
CA SER A 84 -10.54 0.13 0.49
C SER A 84 -9.72 1.10 -0.37
N ILE A 85 -8.49 1.45 0.07
CA ILE A 85 -7.56 2.25 -0.74
C ILE A 85 -7.18 1.49 -2.02
N LEU A 86 -6.82 0.21 -1.89
CA LEU A 86 -6.38 -0.60 -3.03
C LEU A 86 -7.49 -0.90 -4.02
N ASP A 87 -8.75 -1.04 -3.58
CA ASP A 87 -9.91 -1.13 -4.47
C ASP A 87 -9.98 0.08 -5.41
N SER A 88 -9.75 1.28 -4.87
CA SER A 88 -9.71 2.52 -5.66
C SER A 88 -8.47 2.59 -6.57
N LEU A 89 -7.32 2.18 -6.06
CA LEU A 89 -6.06 2.22 -6.82
C LEU A 89 -6.03 1.20 -7.95
N ASP A 90 -6.63 0.01 -7.81
CA ASP A 90 -6.71 -0.95 -8.90
C ASP A 90 -7.46 -0.37 -10.11
N GLY A 91 -8.57 0.32 -9.86
CA GLY A 91 -9.30 1.04 -10.90
C GLY A 91 -8.49 2.15 -11.57
N ALA A 92 -7.68 2.88 -10.80
CA ALA A 92 -6.86 3.99 -11.30
C ALA A 92 -5.52 3.54 -11.92
N ALA A 93 -5.06 2.33 -11.64
CA ALA A 93 -3.72 1.85 -12.00
C ALA A 93 -3.39 1.99 -13.50
N PRO A 94 -4.29 1.70 -14.48
CA PRO A 94 -3.97 1.87 -15.90
C PRO A 94 -3.70 3.33 -16.29
N HIS A 95 -4.38 4.29 -15.66
CA HIS A 95 -4.18 5.71 -15.92
C HIS A 95 -2.86 6.19 -15.28
N LEU A 96 -2.57 5.75 -14.05
CA LEU A 96 -1.32 6.05 -13.38
C LEU A 96 -0.11 5.46 -14.11
N ALA A 97 -0.27 4.25 -14.65
CA ALA A 97 0.79 3.56 -15.40
C ALA A 97 1.23 4.29 -16.67
N GLN A 98 0.48 5.24 -17.18
CA GLN A 98 0.91 6.10 -18.29
C GLN A 98 2.01 7.11 -17.86
N HIS A 99 2.13 7.41 -16.56
CA HIS A 99 2.97 8.49 -16.05
C HIS A 99 4.02 8.02 -15.05
N ILE A 100 3.72 6.99 -14.27
CA ILE A 100 4.55 6.51 -13.18
C ILE A 100 4.57 4.98 -13.14
N ASN A 101 5.52 4.43 -12.39
CA ASN A 101 5.44 3.03 -11.95
C ASN A 101 4.69 2.99 -10.62
N LEU A 102 3.81 2.00 -10.47
CA LEU A 102 3.02 1.79 -9.25
C LEU A 102 3.21 0.35 -8.78
N ALA A 103 3.52 0.17 -7.51
CA ALA A 103 3.55 -1.14 -6.86
C ALA A 103 2.91 -1.08 -5.48
N VAL A 104 2.45 -2.22 -5.01
CA VAL A 104 1.95 -2.44 -3.66
C VAL A 104 2.80 -3.51 -3.01
N VAL A 105 3.29 -3.24 -1.80
CA VAL A 105 4.14 -4.16 -1.04
C VAL A 105 3.42 -4.56 0.24
N ALA A 106 3.43 -5.85 0.55
CA ALA A 106 2.92 -6.38 1.82
C ALA A 106 3.91 -7.38 2.44
N LYS A 107 3.81 -7.59 3.75
CA LYS A 107 4.68 -8.52 4.49
C LYS A 107 4.21 -9.97 4.39
N SER A 108 2.97 -10.24 3.97
CA SER A 108 2.45 -11.58 3.71
C SER A 108 3.15 -12.24 2.52
N GLY A 109 3.12 -13.58 2.47
CA GLY A 109 3.65 -14.34 1.33
C GLY A 109 2.91 -14.07 0.02
N PRO A 110 3.58 -14.20 -1.13
CA PRO A 110 3.02 -13.82 -2.44
C PRO A 110 1.77 -14.63 -2.79
N GLU A 111 1.69 -15.91 -2.40
CA GLU A 111 0.54 -16.76 -2.62
C GLU A 111 -0.72 -16.26 -1.87
N ARG A 112 -0.53 -15.78 -0.63
CA ARG A 112 -1.61 -15.21 0.19
C ARG A 112 -2.08 -13.86 -0.35
N ILE A 113 -1.13 -13.01 -0.75
CA ILE A 113 -1.43 -11.71 -1.39
C ILE A 113 -2.22 -11.94 -2.67
N ARG A 114 -1.79 -12.89 -3.50
CA ARG A 114 -2.47 -13.23 -4.77
C ARG A 114 -3.88 -13.76 -4.55
N ALA A 115 -4.07 -14.66 -3.59
CA ALA A 115 -5.38 -15.23 -3.30
C ALA A 115 -6.36 -14.13 -2.87
N PHE A 116 -5.94 -13.26 -1.95
CA PHE A 116 -6.75 -12.12 -1.50
C PHE A 116 -7.04 -11.12 -2.62
N ALA A 117 -6.06 -10.82 -3.46
CA ALA A 117 -6.26 -9.98 -4.64
C ALA A 117 -7.30 -10.58 -5.60
N GLY A 118 -7.34 -11.90 -5.74
CA GLY A 118 -8.37 -12.62 -6.49
C GLY A 118 -9.77 -12.43 -5.89
N ASP A 119 -9.90 -12.55 -4.57
CA ASP A 119 -11.16 -12.31 -3.85
C ASP A 119 -11.68 -10.88 -4.06
N ARG A 120 -10.76 -9.89 -4.10
CA ARG A 120 -11.10 -8.46 -4.33
C ARG A 120 -11.28 -8.10 -5.81
N GLY A 121 -10.89 -8.98 -6.73
CA GLY A 121 -10.93 -8.69 -8.16
C GLY A 121 -9.84 -7.73 -8.64
N TRP A 122 -8.77 -7.53 -7.87
CA TRP A 122 -7.62 -6.70 -8.28
C TRP A 122 -6.86 -7.38 -9.42
N ARG A 123 -6.72 -6.69 -10.53
CA ARG A 123 -6.12 -7.24 -11.75
C ARG A 123 -5.02 -6.37 -12.35
N ARG A 124 -4.87 -5.15 -11.85
CA ARG A 124 -4.02 -4.12 -12.45
C ARG A 124 -2.91 -3.65 -11.53
N LEU A 125 -3.02 -3.92 -10.23
CA LEU A 125 -1.98 -3.63 -9.27
C LEU A 125 -0.82 -4.60 -9.40
N ARG A 126 0.40 -4.09 -9.38
CA ARG A 126 1.61 -4.89 -9.20
C ARG A 126 1.80 -5.16 -7.72
N LEU A 127 1.63 -6.42 -7.32
CA LEU A 127 1.63 -6.84 -5.92
C LEU A 127 2.92 -7.60 -5.60
N LEU A 128 3.59 -7.19 -4.52
CA LEU A 128 4.91 -7.68 -4.11
C LEU A 128 4.89 -8.10 -2.65
N SER A 129 5.66 -9.13 -2.32
CA SER A 129 5.93 -9.54 -0.95
C SER A 129 7.31 -9.07 -0.51
N SER A 130 7.40 -8.40 0.63
CA SER A 130 8.63 -8.00 1.32
C SER A 130 8.97 -8.91 2.49
N ARG A 131 8.35 -10.10 2.58
CA ARG A 131 8.50 -10.98 3.75
C ARG A 131 9.96 -11.34 4.05
N ASN A 132 10.78 -11.43 3.02
CA ASN A 132 12.18 -11.88 3.08
C ASN A 132 13.20 -10.73 3.03
N ASN A 133 12.76 -9.46 3.11
CA ASN A 133 13.66 -8.30 3.09
C ASN A 133 13.28 -7.26 4.14
N THR A 134 14.10 -6.22 4.27
CA THR A 134 13.96 -5.17 5.29
C THR A 134 13.24 -3.92 4.78
N TYR A 135 12.76 -3.89 3.52
CA TYR A 135 12.14 -2.71 2.89
C TYR A 135 11.10 -2.02 3.79
N ASN A 136 10.17 -2.79 4.38
CA ASN A 136 9.12 -2.21 5.21
C ASN A 136 9.70 -1.48 6.42
N ARG A 137 10.74 -2.03 7.06
CA ARG A 137 11.43 -1.42 8.20
C ARG A 137 12.20 -0.17 7.80
N ASP A 138 12.96 -0.26 6.72
CA ASP A 138 13.85 0.81 6.27
C ASP A 138 13.07 2.04 5.79
N TYR A 139 11.83 1.84 5.31
CA TYR A 139 10.92 2.90 4.86
C TYR A 139 9.69 3.08 5.77
N HIS A 140 9.83 2.78 7.07
CA HIS A 140 8.88 3.05 8.13
C HIS A 140 7.49 2.40 8.00
N ALA A 141 7.36 1.40 7.13
CA ALA A 141 6.15 0.60 6.99
C ALA A 141 6.08 -0.58 7.99
N GLU A 142 7.12 -0.75 8.79
CA GLU A 142 7.21 -1.74 9.87
C GLU A 142 7.91 -1.11 11.07
N THR A 143 7.35 -1.28 12.27
CA THR A 143 7.95 -0.83 13.51
C THR A 143 9.07 -1.78 13.98
N PRO A 144 9.93 -1.39 14.95
CA PRO A 144 10.96 -2.28 15.47
C PRO A 144 10.43 -3.58 16.08
N ASP A 145 9.20 -3.56 16.59
CA ASP A 145 8.48 -4.72 17.16
C ASP A 145 7.67 -5.50 16.11
N GLY A 146 7.78 -5.14 14.82
CA GLY A 146 7.21 -5.89 13.70
C GLY A 146 5.79 -5.50 13.28
N GLU A 147 5.20 -4.49 13.91
CA GLU A 147 3.87 -3.99 13.54
C GLU A 147 3.90 -3.29 12.20
N GLN A 148 2.93 -3.61 11.34
CA GLN A 148 2.85 -3.02 10.02
C GLN A 148 2.17 -1.64 10.05
N ARG A 149 2.63 -0.73 9.17
CA ARG A 149 2.09 0.62 8.99
C ARG A 149 1.80 0.90 7.52
N PRO A 150 0.69 1.59 7.21
CA PRO A 150 0.39 1.99 5.84
C PRO A 150 1.19 3.25 5.51
N ILE A 151 2.04 3.17 4.52
CA ILE A 151 2.83 4.31 4.01
C ILE A 151 2.82 4.26 2.49
N LEU A 152 2.71 5.44 1.87
CA LEU A 152 2.99 5.60 0.45
C LEU A 152 4.36 6.27 0.32
N ASN A 153 5.28 5.58 -0.32
CA ASN A 153 6.62 6.04 -0.62
C ASN A 153 6.75 6.40 -2.10
N VAL A 154 7.47 7.47 -2.39
CA VAL A 154 7.77 7.92 -3.73
C VAL A 154 9.28 7.89 -3.94
N PHE A 155 9.69 7.19 -4.97
CA PHE A 155 11.10 7.10 -5.40
C PHE A 155 11.25 7.70 -6.78
N VAL A 156 12.42 8.27 -7.04
CA VAL A 156 12.77 8.87 -8.34
C VAL A 156 14.10 8.32 -8.80
N ARG A 157 14.16 7.87 -10.04
CA ARG A 157 15.41 7.53 -10.70
C ARG A 157 16.03 8.81 -11.27
N ALA A 158 17.21 9.15 -10.77
CA ALA A 158 18.00 10.32 -11.20
C ALA A 158 19.33 9.81 -11.79
N GLY A 159 19.36 9.61 -13.10
CA GLY A 159 20.49 8.96 -13.75
C GLY A 159 20.64 7.51 -13.33
N ALA A 160 21.80 7.14 -12.79
CA ALA A 160 22.07 5.78 -12.28
C ALA A 160 21.56 5.55 -10.84
N GLU A 161 21.18 6.61 -10.14
CA GLU A 161 20.77 6.52 -8.73
C GLU A 161 19.24 6.49 -8.59
N ILE A 162 18.76 5.78 -7.59
CA ILE A 162 17.37 5.82 -7.13
C ILE A 162 17.37 6.54 -5.79
N ARG A 163 16.45 7.50 -5.63
CA ARG A 163 16.33 8.32 -4.42
C ARG A 163 14.92 8.27 -3.86
N HIS A 164 14.81 8.22 -2.55
CA HIS A 164 13.54 8.33 -1.83
C HIS A 164 13.14 9.80 -1.76
N SER A 165 12.20 10.21 -2.59
CA SER A 165 11.83 11.61 -2.78
C SER A 165 10.79 12.11 -1.78
N TRP A 166 9.88 11.24 -1.35
CA TRP A 166 8.79 11.63 -0.46
C TRP A 166 8.08 10.41 0.14
N ALA A 167 7.51 10.59 1.32
CA ALA A 167 6.62 9.62 1.95
C ALA A 167 5.38 10.30 2.53
N THR A 168 4.27 9.57 2.65
CA THR A 168 3.14 10.00 3.47
C THR A 168 3.46 9.74 4.94
N GLU A 169 3.08 10.65 5.81
CA GLU A 169 3.21 10.48 7.26
C GLU A 169 1.92 9.93 7.89
N ILE A 170 1.22 9.07 7.18
CA ILE A 170 -0.17 8.66 7.44
C ILE A 170 -0.44 8.27 8.90
N MET A 171 0.54 7.68 9.58
CA MET A 171 0.37 7.17 10.96
C MET A 171 1.46 7.64 11.92
N VAL A 172 2.36 8.52 11.49
CA VAL A 172 3.57 8.89 12.26
C VAL A 172 3.55 10.33 12.75
N ALA A 173 2.91 11.26 12.05
CA ALA A 173 2.82 12.65 12.49
C ALA A 173 1.79 12.79 13.63
N PRO A 174 2.15 13.44 14.74
CA PRO A 174 1.18 13.78 15.77
C PRO A 174 0.10 14.71 15.20
N ARG A 175 -1.14 14.51 15.63
CA ARG A 175 -2.24 15.41 15.24
C ARG A 175 -2.07 16.76 15.93
N GLU A 176 -2.20 17.83 15.20
CA GLU A 176 -2.37 19.16 15.79
C GLU A 176 -3.79 19.31 16.37
N ALA A 177 -3.92 20.10 17.44
CA ALA A 177 -5.20 20.33 18.09
C ALA A 177 -6.21 20.96 17.10
N GLY A 178 -7.37 20.35 16.94
CA GLY A 178 -8.43 20.79 16.01
C GLY A 178 -8.22 20.36 14.56
N MET A 179 -7.17 19.60 14.25
CA MET A 179 -6.91 19.10 12.90
C MET A 179 -7.49 17.70 12.71
N GLU A 180 -8.33 17.55 11.70
CA GLU A 180 -8.78 16.24 11.27
C GLU A 180 -7.63 15.45 10.63
N PRO A 181 -7.60 14.11 10.78
CA PRO A 181 -6.52 13.28 10.24
C PRO A 181 -6.63 13.14 8.71
N ARG A 182 -6.39 14.24 8.00
CA ARG A 182 -6.51 14.32 6.53
C ARG A 182 -5.30 13.78 5.77
N HIS A 183 -4.30 13.32 6.45
CA HIS A 183 -3.07 12.79 5.85
C HIS A 183 -3.28 11.52 5.01
N VAL A 184 -4.40 10.81 5.19
CA VAL A 184 -4.80 9.65 4.37
C VAL A 184 -5.58 10.06 3.10
N ASP A 185 -6.06 11.28 3.00
CA ASP A 185 -6.99 11.73 1.95
C ASP A 185 -6.37 11.73 0.56
N SER A 186 -5.06 11.92 0.46
CA SER A 186 -4.37 12.08 -0.82
C SER A 186 -4.50 10.87 -1.76
N ILE A 187 -4.78 9.69 -1.19
CA ILE A 187 -4.88 8.43 -1.93
C ILE A 187 -6.17 7.65 -1.61
N TRP A 188 -7.06 8.23 -0.83
CA TRP A 188 -8.29 7.56 -0.38
C TRP A 188 -9.55 8.36 -0.71
N PRO A 189 -10.15 8.13 -1.88
CA PRO A 189 -11.26 8.94 -2.40
C PRO A 189 -12.51 8.99 -1.53
N ILE A 190 -12.74 7.97 -0.68
CA ILE A 190 -13.93 7.92 0.18
C ILE A 190 -14.05 9.16 1.06
N TRP A 191 -12.93 9.68 1.58
CA TRP A 191 -12.94 10.89 2.40
C TRP A 191 -13.41 12.11 1.63
N ASN A 192 -12.90 12.30 0.42
CA ASN A 192 -13.27 13.41 -0.43
C ASN A 192 -14.78 13.36 -0.78
N VAL A 193 -15.31 12.16 -1.00
CA VAL A 193 -16.74 11.99 -1.32
C VAL A 193 -17.60 12.28 -0.09
N LEU A 194 -17.24 11.77 1.09
CA LEU A 194 -17.96 12.05 2.33
C LEU A 194 -17.98 13.55 2.67
N ASP A 195 -16.86 14.25 2.48
CA ASP A 195 -16.77 15.71 2.70
C ASP A 195 -17.70 16.54 1.80
N MET A 196 -18.17 15.98 0.68
CA MET A 196 -19.16 16.62 -0.19
C MET A 196 -20.60 16.44 0.30
N THR A 197 -20.83 15.61 1.31
CA THR A 197 -22.17 15.37 1.85
C THR A 197 -22.46 16.29 3.03
N PRO A 198 -23.77 16.61 3.33
CA PRO A 198 -24.10 17.39 4.50
C PRO A 198 -23.67 16.78 5.84
N GLY A 199 -23.58 15.45 5.93
CA GLY A 199 -23.10 14.74 7.11
C GLY A 199 -21.58 14.73 7.24
N GLY A 200 -20.86 15.01 6.16
CA GLY A 200 -19.39 15.00 6.17
C GLY A 200 -18.83 13.64 6.58
N ARG A 201 -17.75 13.69 7.37
CA ARG A 201 -17.09 12.51 7.93
C ARG A 201 -17.65 12.07 9.28
N ASP A 202 -18.90 12.42 9.60
CA ASP A 202 -19.50 12.08 10.90
C ASP A 202 -19.59 10.57 11.12
N THR A 203 -18.45 10.00 11.40
CA THR A 203 -18.21 8.58 11.63
C THR A 203 -17.93 8.30 13.11
N GLY A 204 -18.16 9.29 13.98
CA GLY A 204 -17.81 9.21 15.39
C GLY A 204 -16.28 9.27 15.63
N PRO A 205 -15.80 9.01 16.85
CA PRO A 205 -14.38 9.00 17.16
C PRO A 205 -13.73 7.77 16.49
N GLY A 206 -13.09 7.97 15.35
CA GLY A 206 -12.36 6.91 14.66
C GLY A 206 -12.49 6.96 13.14
N LEU A 207 -11.91 5.95 12.49
CA LEU A 207 -12.10 5.71 11.06
C LEU A 207 -13.54 5.19 10.83
N PRO A 208 -14.20 5.50 9.69
CA PRO A 208 -15.50 4.93 9.37
C PRO A 208 -15.42 3.41 9.43
N GLY A 209 -16.51 2.78 9.84
CA GLY A 209 -16.64 1.34 9.75
C GLY A 209 -16.46 0.89 8.31
N LEU A 210 -15.27 0.40 8.01
CA LEU A 210 -14.96 -0.20 6.71
C LEU A 210 -15.02 -1.71 6.90
N ASP A 211 -16.21 -2.23 6.83
CA ASP A 211 -16.54 -3.64 7.00
C ASP A 211 -17.03 -4.30 5.71
N TYR A 212 -16.87 -3.61 4.57
CA TYR A 212 -17.14 -4.18 3.27
C TYR A 212 -16.11 -5.26 2.92
N TRP A 213 -16.52 -6.48 3.13
CA TRP A 213 -15.82 -7.67 2.65
C TRP A 213 -16.73 -8.40 1.64
N PRO A 214 -16.21 -8.87 0.52
CA PRO A 214 -17.01 -9.63 -0.46
C PRO A 214 -17.51 -10.95 0.13
#